data_1b8a14489f4e36854891f5f8f229efd7
#
_entry.id   1b8a14489f4e36854891f5f8f229efd7
#
_cell.length_a   1.000
_cell.length_b   1.000
_cell.length_c   1.000
_cell.angle_alpha   90.00
_cell.angle_beta   90.00
_cell.angle_gamma   90.00
#
_symmetry.space_group_name_H-M   'P 1'
#
loop_
_entity.id
_entity.type
_entity.pdbx_description
1 polymer ?
#
loop_
_entity_poly.entity_id
_entity_poly.type
_entity_poly.pdbx_seq_one_letter_code
_entity_poly.pdbx_strand_id
1 'polypeptide(L)'
;MQKMFRADIVLVSFLLLVAGAGASHALTAEQNTAVRFLKTGMEQLKVVEYQAARDSFEQALRYDDSSAAAHLGLGIASFHLHDDSYAERQLMRAAELNPRDATPYQVLGELYYRKDDLESAASFWEKAVALAPDAADLRSRLERIRKEHRTEKDFNRDVTSHFLVKYEGREKIEAGRIILRILEDAYGEVGRGLSYYPDRELQVILYSGRQFQEVTDAPGWSGGIYDGKIRIPIGGIEQETPGLRKLLYHEYTHAVVRSITPRCPTWLNEGLAQYFEGHEIDSRQKVALNRIAQAGKLPALSDLEGSFMGLGNSQAMYAYLFSLSSVRYMVDSFGMYRVKTLLEELGKGADTGKGISNGIMISYEEFERGWKRSLE
;
A
#
# COMPACT_ATOMS: atom_id res chain seq x y z
N MET A 1 9.47 -2.67 -5.87
CA MET A 1 9.40 -1.18 -5.82
C MET A 1 8.47 -0.74 -4.70
N GLN A 2 8.87 -0.95 -3.45
CA GLN A 2 8.07 -0.68 -2.26
C GLN A 2 8.80 0.33 -1.37
N LYS A 3 8.92 1.57 -1.84
CA LYS A 3 9.14 2.73 -0.97
C LYS A 3 7.97 3.67 -1.16
N MET A 4 6.75 3.17 -0.90
CA MET A 4 5.62 4.06 -0.65
C MET A 4 5.71 4.52 0.80
N PHE A 5 5.61 5.81 0.95
CA PHE A 5 5.50 6.57 2.18
C PHE A 5 5.89 5.79 3.45
N ARG A 6 7.17 5.68 3.73
CA ARG A 6 7.57 5.52 5.12
C ARG A 6 7.27 6.84 5.79
N ALA A 7 6.50 6.80 6.87
CA ALA A 7 6.34 7.93 7.79
C ALA A 7 7.71 8.54 8.18
N ASP A 8 8.78 7.78 7.99
CA ASP A 8 10.17 8.15 8.22
C ASP A 8 10.67 9.33 7.37
N ILE A 9 10.16 9.54 6.13
CA ILE A 9 10.62 10.65 5.25
C ILE A 9 9.98 11.97 5.66
N VAL A 10 8.76 11.95 6.18
CA VAL A 10 8.06 13.15 6.68
C VAL A 10 8.67 13.66 8.00
N LEU A 11 9.32 12.78 8.77
CA LEU A 11 9.83 13.09 10.11
C LEU A 11 11.15 13.84 10.15
N VAL A 12 12.01 13.70 9.14
CA VAL A 12 13.34 14.35 9.13
C VAL A 12 13.23 15.86 8.94
N SER A 13 12.24 16.35 8.22
CA SER A 13 12.02 17.80 8.00
C SER A 13 11.40 18.49 9.21
N PHE A 14 10.71 17.77 10.08
CA PHE A 14 9.99 18.32 11.22
C PHE A 14 10.90 18.71 12.41
N LEU A 15 12.06 18.08 12.55
CA LEU A 15 12.98 18.33 13.67
C LEU A 15 13.72 19.68 13.58
N LEU A 16 13.78 20.30 12.40
CA LEU A 16 14.49 21.55 12.17
C LEU A 16 13.62 22.81 12.39
N LEU A 17 12.30 22.70 12.48
CA LEU A 17 11.39 23.85 12.61
C LEU A 17 11.23 24.39 14.03
N VAL A 18 11.60 23.64 15.06
CA VAL A 18 11.57 24.11 16.47
C VAL A 18 12.81 24.91 16.84
N ALA A 19 13.87 24.88 16.02
CA ALA A 19 15.17 25.51 16.31
C ALA A 19 15.38 26.90 15.70
N GLY A 20 14.41 27.44 14.98
CA GLY A 20 14.55 28.67 14.17
C GLY A 20 14.13 30.01 14.82
N ALA A 21 13.73 30.03 16.10
CA ALA A 21 13.43 31.28 16.79
C ALA A 21 14.59 31.74 17.64
N GLY A 22 15.49 32.48 17.01
CA GLY A 22 16.48 33.27 17.73
C GLY A 22 15.81 34.44 18.45
N ALA A 23 15.45 34.23 19.70
CA ALA A 23 15.33 35.22 20.81
C ALA A 23 14.81 34.46 22.02
N SER A 24 15.56 34.44 23.12
CA SER A 24 15.19 33.76 24.37
C SER A 24 14.06 34.46 25.11
N HIS A 25 12.85 34.33 24.59
CA HIS A 25 11.64 34.58 25.38
C HIS A 25 11.11 33.23 25.82
N ALA A 26 10.90 33.06 27.12
CA ALA A 26 10.23 31.88 27.66
C ALA A 26 8.84 31.78 27.00
N LEU A 27 8.55 30.59 26.42
CA LEU A 27 7.22 30.32 25.83
C LEU A 27 6.12 30.57 26.87
N THR A 28 5.01 31.11 26.45
CA THR A 28 3.82 31.24 27.32
C THR A 28 3.31 29.85 27.72
N ALA A 29 2.49 29.78 28.77
CA ALA A 29 1.86 28.51 29.20
C ALA A 29 1.03 27.87 28.06
N GLU A 30 0.36 28.71 27.26
CA GLU A 30 -0.42 28.26 26.10
C GLU A 30 0.49 27.70 25.01
N GLN A 31 1.56 28.40 24.62
CA GLN A 31 2.54 27.92 23.66
C GLN A 31 3.21 26.61 24.09
N ASN A 32 3.55 26.46 25.37
CA ASN A 32 4.07 25.21 25.91
C ASN A 32 3.05 24.07 25.79
N THR A 33 1.77 24.38 26.00
CA THR A 33 0.67 23.40 25.87
C THR A 33 0.49 22.99 24.41
N ALA A 34 0.50 23.94 23.46
CA ALA A 34 0.46 23.65 22.03
C ALA A 34 1.62 22.74 21.59
N VAL A 35 2.86 23.04 22.01
CA VAL A 35 4.05 22.26 21.71
C VAL A 35 3.94 20.84 22.27
N ARG A 36 3.38 20.67 23.44
CA ARG A 36 3.17 19.34 24.05
C ARG A 36 2.21 18.49 23.20
N PHE A 37 1.05 19.03 22.83
CA PHE A 37 0.10 18.32 21.97
C PHE A 37 0.66 18.05 20.60
N LEU A 38 1.41 18.97 20.00
CA LEU A 38 2.11 18.78 18.74
C LEU A 38 3.06 17.57 18.82
N LYS A 39 3.91 17.49 19.86
CA LYS A 39 4.81 16.35 20.06
C LYS A 39 4.04 15.04 20.24
N THR A 40 2.97 15.04 21.02
CA THR A 40 2.14 13.85 21.23
C THR A 40 1.56 13.36 19.89
N GLY A 41 0.97 14.26 19.08
CA GLY A 41 0.43 13.91 17.76
C GLY A 41 1.51 13.36 16.82
N MET A 42 2.72 13.91 16.85
CA MET A 42 3.85 13.39 16.06
C MET A 42 4.25 11.96 16.47
N GLU A 43 4.32 11.65 17.77
CA GLU A 43 4.61 10.28 18.21
C GLU A 43 3.50 9.31 17.82
N GLN A 44 2.24 9.73 17.91
CA GLN A 44 1.09 8.94 17.49
C GLN A 44 1.09 8.66 15.97
N LEU A 45 1.49 9.63 15.13
CA LEU A 45 1.71 9.38 13.69
C LEU A 45 2.75 8.31 13.43
N LYS A 46 3.87 8.30 14.20
CA LYS A 46 4.94 7.29 14.04
C LYS A 46 4.45 5.88 14.32
N VAL A 47 3.55 5.72 15.27
CA VAL A 47 2.97 4.42 15.64
C VAL A 47 1.66 4.12 14.93
N VAL A 48 1.29 4.92 13.91
CA VAL A 48 0.11 4.71 13.03
C VAL A 48 -1.23 4.90 13.76
N GLU A 49 -1.23 5.58 14.90
CA GLU A 49 -2.43 5.95 15.65
C GLU A 49 -3.06 7.23 15.07
N TYR A 50 -3.53 7.16 13.82
CA TYR A 50 -3.96 8.35 13.07
C TYR A 50 -5.11 9.12 13.72
N GLN A 51 -6.08 8.43 14.34
CA GLN A 51 -7.18 9.11 15.01
C GLN A 51 -6.69 9.87 16.25
N ALA A 52 -5.89 9.23 17.08
CA ALA A 52 -5.30 9.88 18.25
C ALA A 52 -4.39 11.05 17.86
N ALA A 53 -3.61 10.89 16.77
CA ALA A 53 -2.78 11.96 16.23
C ALA A 53 -3.63 13.16 15.78
N ARG A 54 -4.72 12.92 15.05
CA ARG A 54 -5.69 13.93 14.64
C ARG A 54 -6.19 14.73 15.85
N ASP A 55 -6.67 14.04 16.88
CA ASP A 55 -7.19 14.66 18.10
C ASP A 55 -6.13 15.51 18.79
N SER A 56 -4.87 15.02 18.85
CA SER A 56 -3.75 15.74 19.43
C SER A 56 -3.39 17.01 18.66
N PHE A 57 -3.36 16.97 17.32
CA PHE A 57 -3.09 18.15 16.50
C PHE A 57 -4.25 19.17 16.58
N GLU A 58 -5.48 18.73 16.66
CA GLU A 58 -6.62 19.60 16.89
C GLU A 58 -6.50 20.32 18.24
N GLN A 59 -6.05 19.62 19.29
CA GLN A 59 -5.76 20.27 20.58
C GLN A 59 -4.60 21.27 20.45
N ALA A 60 -3.52 20.96 19.71
CA ALA A 60 -2.44 21.91 19.49
C ALA A 60 -2.94 23.21 18.84
N LEU A 61 -3.81 23.09 17.81
CA LEU A 61 -4.37 24.25 17.09
C LEU A 61 -5.33 25.11 17.93
N ARG A 62 -5.91 24.58 19.02
CA ARG A 62 -6.69 25.39 19.95
C ARG A 62 -5.84 26.40 20.73
N TYR A 63 -4.55 26.11 20.92
CA TYR A 63 -3.60 26.96 21.63
C TYR A 63 -2.69 27.77 20.70
N ASP A 64 -2.52 27.31 19.44
CA ASP A 64 -1.76 28.01 18.41
C ASP A 64 -2.35 27.66 17.03
N ASP A 65 -3.29 28.45 16.57
CA ASP A 65 -3.99 28.29 15.29
C ASP A 65 -3.13 28.66 14.06
N SER A 66 -1.95 29.22 14.29
CA SER A 66 -0.98 29.57 13.26
C SER A 66 0.16 28.53 13.10
N SER A 67 0.09 27.41 13.81
CA SER A 67 1.08 26.36 13.74
C SER A 67 1.04 25.60 12.42
N ALA A 68 1.94 25.94 11.47
CA ALA A 68 2.08 25.20 10.22
C ALA A 68 2.31 23.70 10.45
N ALA A 69 3.08 23.36 11.49
CA ALA A 69 3.38 21.98 11.86
C ALA A 69 2.14 21.21 12.33
N ALA A 70 1.27 21.84 13.12
CA ALA A 70 0.04 21.20 13.57
C ALA A 70 -0.96 21.01 12.42
N HIS A 71 -1.10 21.99 11.51
CA HIS A 71 -1.88 21.85 10.29
C HIS A 71 -1.34 20.73 9.39
N LEU A 72 -0.02 20.64 9.21
CA LEU A 72 0.59 19.57 8.44
C LEU A 72 0.31 18.20 9.06
N GLY A 73 0.55 18.04 10.36
CA GLY A 73 0.29 16.79 11.07
C GLY A 73 -1.18 16.38 11.00
N LEU A 74 -2.10 17.35 11.16
CA LEU A 74 -3.53 17.15 11.05
C LEU A 74 -3.94 16.73 9.63
N GLY A 75 -3.34 17.36 8.60
CA GLY A 75 -3.54 17.00 7.20
C GLY A 75 -3.06 15.59 6.89
N ILE A 76 -1.89 15.19 7.39
CA ILE A 76 -1.34 13.83 7.23
C ILE A 76 -2.24 12.80 7.94
N ALA A 77 -2.63 13.03 9.19
CA ALA A 77 -3.52 12.14 9.93
C ALA A 77 -4.86 11.95 9.18
N SER A 78 -5.46 13.04 8.73
CA SER A 78 -6.73 13.04 7.97
C SER A 78 -6.59 12.33 6.62
N PHE A 79 -5.46 12.50 5.92
CA PHE A 79 -5.15 11.76 4.69
C PHE A 79 -5.16 10.25 4.91
N HIS A 80 -4.56 9.78 6.00
CA HIS A 80 -4.53 8.36 6.34
C HIS A 80 -5.88 7.84 6.87
N LEU A 81 -6.68 8.70 7.49
CA LEU A 81 -8.06 8.41 7.87
C LEU A 81 -9.03 8.52 6.70
N HIS A 82 -8.52 8.85 5.52
CA HIS A 82 -9.30 8.99 4.32
C HIS A 82 -10.34 10.13 4.34
N ASP A 83 -10.17 11.12 5.19
CA ASP A 83 -10.94 12.36 5.16
C ASP A 83 -10.26 13.36 4.20
N ASP A 84 -10.38 13.05 2.88
CA ASP A 84 -9.64 13.73 1.82
C ASP A 84 -9.91 15.24 1.79
N SER A 85 -11.16 15.64 2.00
CA SER A 85 -11.53 17.05 1.97
C SER A 85 -10.97 17.83 3.17
N TYR A 86 -10.92 17.20 4.33
CA TYR A 86 -10.33 17.82 5.51
C TYR A 86 -8.80 17.84 5.41
N ALA A 87 -8.19 16.73 4.93
CA ALA A 87 -6.76 16.67 4.69
C ALA A 87 -6.29 17.78 3.74
N GLU A 88 -6.98 17.97 2.62
CA GLU A 88 -6.66 19.00 1.63
C GLU A 88 -6.65 20.39 2.24
N ARG A 89 -7.71 20.76 2.99
CA ARG A 89 -7.77 22.08 3.66
C ARG A 89 -6.62 22.30 4.63
N GLN A 90 -6.29 21.29 5.44
CA GLN A 90 -5.22 21.39 6.43
C GLN A 90 -3.83 21.46 5.79
N LEU A 91 -3.59 20.69 4.73
CA LEU A 91 -2.33 20.70 3.97
C LEU A 91 -2.15 22.03 3.23
N MET A 92 -3.20 22.58 2.62
CA MET A 92 -3.14 23.89 2.00
C MET A 92 -2.83 24.98 3.03
N ARG A 93 -3.45 24.91 4.20
CA ARG A 93 -3.17 25.86 5.29
C ARG A 93 -1.74 25.75 5.80
N ALA A 94 -1.20 24.55 5.93
CA ALA A 94 0.21 24.33 6.26
C ALA A 94 1.16 24.96 5.22
N ALA A 95 0.85 24.79 3.93
CA ALA A 95 1.62 25.38 2.84
C ALA A 95 1.56 26.92 2.80
N GLU A 96 0.42 27.52 3.15
CA GLU A 96 0.28 28.98 3.28
C GLU A 96 1.13 29.52 4.44
N LEU A 97 1.10 28.83 5.59
CA LEU A 97 1.85 29.25 6.78
C LEU A 97 3.35 29.03 6.65
N ASN A 98 3.77 28.01 5.93
CA ASN A 98 5.19 27.73 5.62
C ASN A 98 5.40 27.40 4.14
N PRO A 99 5.46 28.38 3.24
CA PRO A 99 5.60 28.14 1.79
C PRO A 99 6.91 27.49 1.34
N ARG A 100 7.89 27.37 2.22
CA ARG A 100 9.19 26.73 1.92
C ARG A 100 9.25 25.26 2.29
N ASP A 101 8.22 24.73 2.94
CA ASP A 101 8.12 23.31 3.26
C ASP A 101 7.57 22.53 2.06
N ALA A 102 8.35 21.58 1.55
CA ALA A 102 7.94 20.71 0.45
C ALA A 102 6.87 19.69 0.87
N THR A 103 6.78 19.36 2.17
CA THR A 103 5.98 18.23 2.69
C THR A 103 4.48 18.38 2.42
N PRO A 104 3.83 19.53 2.66
CA PRO A 104 2.42 19.70 2.34
C PRO A 104 2.13 19.41 0.86
N TYR A 105 2.99 19.88 -0.05
CA TYR A 105 2.83 19.66 -1.49
C TYR A 105 3.05 18.18 -1.87
N GLN A 106 3.95 17.47 -1.20
CA GLN A 106 4.12 16.03 -1.40
C GLN A 106 2.85 15.27 -1.05
N VAL A 107 2.26 15.56 0.10
CA VAL A 107 1.03 14.88 0.56
C VAL A 107 -0.18 15.27 -0.29
N LEU A 108 -0.28 16.53 -0.71
CA LEU A 108 -1.30 16.97 -1.67
C LEU A 108 -1.18 16.22 -3.00
N GLY A 109 0.04 16.05 -3.52
CA GLY A 109 0.27 15.24 -4.71
C GLY A 109 -0.22 13.80 -4.56
N GLU A 110 0.04 13.14 -3.42
CA GLU A 110 -0.48 11.79 -3.13
C GLU A 110 -2.02 11.78 -3.02
N LEU A 111 -2.60 12.81 -2.41
CA LEU A 111 -4.04 12.94 -2.27
C LEU A 111 -4.73 13.04 -3.63
N TYR A 112 -4.21 13.88 -4.53
CA TYR A 112 -4.75 14.03 -5.88
C TYR A 112 -4.46 12.81 -6.76
N TYR A 113 -3.32 12.14 -6.58
CA TYR A 113 -3.04 10.87 -7.23
C TYR A 113 -4.05 9.79 -6.84
N ARG A 114 -4.42 9.72 -5.56
CA ARG A 114 -5.46 8.81 -5.05
C ARG A 114 -6.85 9.13 -5.61
N LYS A 115 -7.14 10.43 -5.86
CA LYS A 115 -8.37 10.89 -6.52
C LYS A 115 -8.38 10.67 -8.05
N ASP A 116 -7.31 10.09 -8.62
CA ASP A 116 -7.11 9.96 -10.08
C ASP A 116 -7.02 11.30 -10.85
N ASP A 117 -6.75 12.38 -10.14
CA ASP A 117 -6.44 13.67 -10.76
C ASP A 117 -4.92 13.78 -10.96
N LEU A 118 -4.47 13.19 -12.08
CA LEU A 118 -3.05 13.09 -12.40
C LEU A 118 -2.41 14.45 -12.72
N GLU A 119 -3.21 15.39 -13.22
CA GLU A 119 -2.76 16.76 -13.53
C GLU A 119 -2.44 17.53 -12.25
N SER A 120 -3.38 17.59 -11.32
CA SER A 120 -3.19 18.23 -10.02
C SER A 120 -2.08 17.55 -9.22
N ALA A 121 -2.01 16.22 -9.23
CA ALA A 121 -0.94 15.47 -8.57
C ALA A 121 0.44 15.86 -9.10
N ALA A 122 0.61 15.94 -10.44
CA ALA A 122 1.86 16.38 -11.05
C ALA A 122 2.21 17.81 -10.65
N SER A 123 1.24 18.72 -10.68
CA SER A 123 1.43 20.14 -10.30
C SER A 123 1.90 20.29 -8.86
N PHE A 124 1.32 19.56 -7.91
CA PHE A 124 1.76 19.61 -6.51
C PHE A 124 3.14 18.99 -6.32
N TRP A 125 3.45 17.87 -6.98
CA TRP A 125 4.80 17.28 -6.91
C TRP A 125 5.85 18.14 -7.61
N GLU A 126 5.52 18.90 -8.66
CA GLU A 126 6.42 19.91 -9.24
C GLU A 126 6.83 20.98 -8.23
N LYS A 127 5.84 21.51 -7.48
CA LYS A 127 6.11 22.46 -6.39
C LYS A 127 7.00 21.84 -5.32
N ALA A 128 6.72 20.60 -4.92
CA ALA A 128 7.52 19.90 -3.92
C ALA A 128 8.96 19.66 -4.40
N VAL A 129 9.19 19.26 -5.66
CA VAL A 129 10.52 19.09 -6.26
C VAL A 129 11.27 20.41 -6.33
N ALA A 130 10.58 21.51 -6.67
CA ALA A 130 11.20 22.84 -6.72
C ALA A 130 11.72 23.28 -5.34
N LEU A 131 11.03 22.90 -4.25
CA LEU A 131 11.42 23.18 -2.87
C LEU A 131 12.47 22.20 -2.32
N ALA A 132 12.50 20.97 -2.81
CA ALA A 132 13.40 19.90 -2.39
C ALA A 132 14.08 19.23 -3.61
N PRO A 133 14.96 19.93 -4.34
CA PRO A 133 15.52 19.44 -5.60
C PRO A 133 16.41 18.19 -5.44
N ASP A 134 16.95 17.96 -4.25
CA ASP A 134 17.80 16.79 -3.96
C ASP A 134 17.00 15.52 -3.60
N ALA A 135 15.67 15.61 -3.47
CA ALA A 135 14.80 14.48 -3.18
C ALA A 135 14.63 13.57 -4.43
N ALA A 136 15.55 12.61 -4.60
CA ALA A 136 15.56 11.71 -5.76
C ALA A 136 14.26 10.90 -5.90
N ASP A 137 13.71 10.42 -4.79
CA ASP A 137 12.46 9.65 -4.77
C ASP A 137 11.28 10.49 -5.29
N LEU A 138 11.23 11.77 -4.91
CA LEU A 138 10.17 12.69 -5.36
C LEU A 138 10.27 13.00 -6.85
N ARG A 139 11.50 13.19 -7.36
CA ARG A 139 11.73 13.36 -8.80
C ARG A 139 11.27 12.13 -9.59
N SER A 140 11.63 10.94 -9.12
CA SER A 140 11.23 9.69 -9.76
C SER A 140 9.70 9.52 -9.77
N ARG A 141 9.00 9.97 -8.71
CA ARG A 141 7.54 9.99 -8.66
C ARG A 141 6.96 10.96 -9.68
N LEU A 142 7.50 12.17 -9.75
CA LEU A 142 7.07 13.18 -10.71
C LEU A 142 7.25 12.69 -12.17
N GLU A 143 8.37 12.07 -12.49
CA GLU A 143 8.58 11.49 -13.82
C GLU A 143 7.57 10.39 -14.14
N ARG A 144 7.27 9.52 -13.18
CA ARG A 144 6.27 8.46 -13.35
C ARG A 144 4.87 9.03 -13.57
N ILE A 145 4.42 9.97 -12.75
CA ILE A 145 3.08 10.56 -12.90
C ILE A 145 2.94 11.31 -14.23
N ARG A 146 3.99 11.96 -14.71
CA ARG A 146 3.99 12.60 -16.02
C ARG A 146 3.84 11.58 -17.16
N LYS A 147 4.47 10.41 -17.04
CA LYS A 147 4.28 9.30 -17.99
C LYS A 147 2.83 8.80 -17.94
N GLU A 148 2.30 8.53 -16.75
CA GLU A 148 0.91 8.11 -16.55
C GLU A 148 -0.06 9.12 -17.17
N HIS A 149 0.06 10.39 -16.82
CA HIS A 149 -0.83 11.45 -17.33
C HIS A 149 -0.80 11.51 -18.86
N ARG A 150 0.38 11.52 -19.48
CA ARG A 150 0.49 11.53 -20.95
C ARG A 150 -0.15 10.32 -21.59
N THR A 151 -0.05 9.16 -20.97
CA THR A 151 -0.60 7.90 -21.48
C THR A 151 -2.11 7.82 -21.28
N GLU A 152 -2.62 8.26 -20.14
CA GLU A 152 -3.99 8.01 -19.71
C GLU A 152 -4.97 9.17 -19.98
N LYS A 153 -4.49 10.36 -20.39
CA LYS A 153 -5.33 11.57 -20.58
C LYS A 153 -6.53 11.37 -21.49
N ASP A 154 -6.40 10.49 -22.49
CA ASP A 154 -7.43 10.21 -23.50
C ASP A 154 -8.11 8.84 -23.28
N PHE A 155 -7.88 8.19 -22.13
CA PHE A 155 -8.51 6.91 -21.81
C PHE A 155 -10.00 7.08 -21.52
N ASN A 156 -10.80 6.14 -22.04
CA ASN A 156 -12.18 5.99 -21.62
C ASN A 156 -12.25 5.52 -20.17
N ARG A 157 -13.39 5.80 -19.50
CA ARG A 157 -13.63 5.44 -18.11
C ARG A 157 -14.97 4.73 -17.99
N ASP A 158 -14.95 3.53 -17.40
CA ASP A 158 -16.14 2.80 -16.99
C ASP A 158 -16.10 2.65 -15.45
N VAL A 159 -17.21 2.96 -14.81
CA VAL A 159 -17.34 2.96 -13.33
C VAL A 159 -18.40 1.95 -12.93
N THR A 160 -18.08 1.12 -11.95
CA THR A 160 -19.03 0.29 -11.20
C THR A 160 -19.13 0.77 -9.76
N SER A 161 -19.81 0.02 -8.90
CA SER A 161 -19.86 0.33 -7.46
C SER A 161 -18.51 0.18 -6.77
N HIS A 162 -17.58 -0.63 -7.33
CA HIS A 162 -16.33 -1.00 -6.67
C HIS A 162 -15.08 -0.69 -7.48
N PHE A 163 -15.23 -0.43 -8.80
CA PHE A 163 -14.09 -0.25 -9.70
C PHE A 163 -14.27 0.92 -10.66
N LEU A 164 -13.20 1.69 -10.83
CA LEU A 164 -13.00 2.62 -11.93
C LEU A 164 -12.02 1.98 -12.90
N VAL A 165 -12.48 1.62 -14.12
CA VAL A 165 -11.63 1.04 -15.16
C VAL A 165 -11.31 2.07 -16.22
N LYS A 166 -10.04 2.21 -16.57
CA LYS A 166 -9.54 3.10 -17.61
C LYS A 166 -8.89 2.30 -18.74
N TYR A 167 -9.20 2.63 -19.98
CA TYR A 167 -8.65 1.96 -21.18
C TYR A 167 -8.66 2.88 -22.40
N GLU A 168 -7.73 2.64 -23.32
CA GLU A 168 -7.62 3.36 -24.58
C GLU A 168 -8.46 2.70 -25.69
N GLY A 169 -9.24 3.52 -26.44
CA GLY A 169 -9.94 3.09 -27.64
C GLY A 169 -11.24 2.31 -27.39
N ARG A 170 -12.09 2.24 -28.42
CA ARG A 170 -13.38 1.54 -28.35
C ARG A 170 -13.25 0.02 -28.48
N GLU A 171 -12.19 -0.46 -29.11
CA GLU A 171 -11.87 -1.87 -29.29
C GLU A 171 -11.59 -2.60 -27.97
N LYS A 172 -11.29 -1.86 -26.90
CA LYS A 172 -11.00 -2.42 -25.57
C LYS A 172 -12.20 -2.43 -24.63
N ILE A 173 -13.38 -1.97 -25.07
CA ILE A 173 -14.61 -1.96 -24.27
C ILE A 173 -14.95 -3.39 -23.78
N GLU A 174 -14.88 -4.37 -24.69
CA GLU A 174 -15.23 -5.76 -24.34
C GLU A 174 -14.22 -6.36 -23.37
N ALA A 175 -12.93 -6.11 -23.56
CA ALA A 175 -11.90 -6.49 -22.62
C ALA A 175 -12.14 -5.85 -21.22
N GLY A 176 -12.51 -4.57 -21.18
CA GLY A 176 -12.89 -3.86 -19.95
C GLY A 176 -14.06 -4.54 -19.22
N ARG A 177 -15.11 -4.93 -19.95
CA ARG A 177 -16.28 -5.64 -19.38
C ARG A 177 -15.93 -7.03 -18.83
N ILE A 178 -15.09 -7.78 -19.54
CA ILE A 178 -14.60 -9.09 -19.07
C ILE A 178 -13.83 -8.91 -17.76
N ILE A 179 -12.91 -7.96 -17.71
CA ILE A 179 -12.09 -7.67 -16.54
C ILE A 179 -12.95 -7.22 -15.36
N LEU A 180 -13.90 -6.29 -15.59
CA LEU A 180 -14.83 -5.83 -14.56
C LEU A 180 -15.63 -6.97 -13.95
N ARG A 181 -16.19 -7.87 -14.77
CA ARG A 181 -16.93 -9.02 -14.27
C ARG A 181 -16.07 -9.91 -13.37
N ILE A 182 -14.83 -10.22 -13.79
CA ILE A 182 -13.92 -11.05 -13.00
C ILE A 182 -13.56 -10.35 -11.68
N LEU A 183 -13.35 -9.03 -11.70
CA LEU A 183 -13.02 -8.26 -10.50
C LEU A 183 -14.20 -8.15 -9.53
N GLU A 184 -15.44 -8.04 -10.04
CA GLU A 184 -16.65 -8.09 -9.18
C GLU A 184 -16.81 -9.48 -8.53
N ASP A 185 -16.50 -10.56 -9.25
CA ASP A 185 -16.44 -11.91 -8.65
C ASP A 185 -15.36 -11.95 -7.56
N ALA A 186 -14.16 -11.44 -7.84
CA ALA A 186 -13.06 -11.39 -6.88
C ALA A 186 -13.41 -10.55 -5.64
N TYR A 187 -14.10 -9.40 -5.83
CA TYR A 187 -14.63 -8.59 -4.73
C TYR A 187 -15.52 -9.41 -3.81
N GLY A 188 -16.44 -10.18 -4.38
CA GLY A 188 -17.33 -11.03 -3.62
C GLY A 188 -16.61 -12.19 -2.91
N GLU A 189 -15.68 -12.86 -3.58
CA GLU A 189 -15.01 -14.06 -3.05
C GLU A 189 -13.92 -13.72 -2.03
N VAL A 190 -13.01 -12.83 -2.35
CA VAL A 190 -11.95 -12.38 -1.43
C VAL A 190 -12.55 -11.63 -0.24
N GLY A 191 -13.58 -10.79 -0.51
CA GLY A 191 -14.29 -10.06 0.54
C GLY A 191 -14.96 -11.00 1.55
N ARG A 192 -15.62 -12.05 1.10
CA ARG A 192 -16.18 -13.09 2.01
C ARG A 192 -15.07 -13.83 2.75
N GLY A 193 -13.99 -14.20 2.06
CA GLY A 193 -12.89 -14.93 2.67
C GLY A 193 -12.23 -14.14 3.81
N LEU A 194 -11.88 -12.89 3.55
CA LEU A 194 -11.25 -12.02 4.55
C LEU A 194 -12.25 -11.29 5.44
N SER A 195 -13.58 -11.42 5.21
CA SER A 195 -14.64 -10.65 5.87
C SER A 195 -14.32 -9.14 5.87
N TYR A 196 -13.83 -8.65 4.74
CA TYR A 196 -13.44 -7.25 4.52
C TYR A 196 -13.73 -6.84 3.08
N TYR A 197 -14.41 -5.74 2.94
CA TYR A 197 -14.74 -5.15 1.66
C TYR A 197 -14.17 -3.73 1.60
N PRO A 198 -13.32 -3.40 0.63
CA PRO A 198 -12.88 -2.03 0.43
C PRO A 198 -14.09 -1.09 0.23
N ASP A 199 -14.10 0.02 0.95
CA ASP A 199 -15.17 1.03 0.92
C ASP A 199 -15.01 2.04 -0.23
N ARG A 200 -14.00 1.88 -1.06
CA ARG A 200 -13.64 2.78 -2.15
C ARG A 200 -13.48 2.06 -3.47
N GLU A 201 -13.77 2.78 -4.53
CA GLU A 201 -13.48 2.33 -5.88
C GLU A 201 -11.98 2.08 -6.07
N LEU A 202 -11.66 0.88 -6.54
CA LEU A 202 -10.30 0.53 -6.93
C LEU A 202 -10.09 0.90 -8.41
N GLN A 203 -8.97 1.58 -8.67
CA GLN A 203 -8.61 1.96 -10.02
C GLN A 203 -7.94 0.80 -10.74
N VAL A 204 -8.42 0.52 -11.95
CA VAL A 204 -7.92 -0.55 -12.82
C VAL A 204 -7.56 0.06 -14.17
N ILE A 205 -6.30 0.01 -14.53
CA ILE A 205 -5.79 0.64 -15.75
C ILE A 205 -5.37 -0.44 -16.74
N LEU A 206 -5.98 -0.39 -17.91
CA LEU A 206 -5.74 -1.34 -18.99
C LEU A 206 -4.81 -0.73 -20.03
N TYR A 207 -3.59 -1.22 -20.10
CA TYR A 207 -2.58 -0.73 -21.05
C TYR A 207 -2.38 -1.68 -22.23
N SER A 208 -1.88 -1.19 -23.35
CA SER A 208 -1.17 -2.05 -24.29
C SER A 208 0.12 -2.59 -23.64
N GLY A 209 0.67 -3.69 -24.13
CA GLY A 209 1.90 -4.26 -23.54
C GLY A 209 3.08 -3.26 -23.50
N ARG A 210 3.19 -2.41 -24.53
CA ARG A 210 4.20 -1.35 -24.59
C ARG A 210 3.95 -0.26 -23.53
N GLN A 211 2.73 0.26 -23.45
CA GLN A 211 2.35 1.28 -22.45
C GLN A 211 2.57 0.76 -21.03
N PHE A 212 2.23 -0.51 -20.78
CA PHE A 212 2.43 -1.12 -19.46
C PHE A 212 3.90 -1.08 -19.04
N GLN A 213 4.82 -1.47 -19.93
CA GLN A 213 6.25 -1.43 -19.64
C GLN A 213 6.77 0.01 -19.45
N GLU A 214 6.32 0.94 -20.29
CA GLU A 214 6.72 2.33 -20.23
C GLU A 214 6.28 3.03 -18.92
N VAL A 215 5.08 2.69 -18.40
CA VAL A 215 4.50 3.34 -17.21
C VAL A 215 4.95 2.67 -15.92
N THR A 216 5.08 1.33 -15.90
CA THR A 216 5.27 0.58 -14.65
C THR A 216 6.73 0.23 -14.36
N ASP A 217 7.62 0.29 -15.35
CA ASP A 217 8.97 -0.27 -15.31
C ASP A 217 8.98 -1.76 -14.89
N ALA A 218 7.83 -2.46 -15.07
CA ALA A 218 7.68 -3.86 -14.69
C ALA A 218 8.46 -4.77 -15.64
N PRO A 219 8.97 -5.92 -15.17
CA PRO A 219 9.58 -6.91 -16.04
C PRO A 219 8.63 -7.35 -17.14
N GLY A 220 9.15 -7.62 -18.35
CA GLY A 220 8.33 -8.00 -19.51
C GLY A 220 7.52 -9.30 -19.35
N TRP A 221 7.79 -10.09 -18.32
CA TRP A 221 7.02 -11.29 -17.96
C TRP A 221 5.88 -11.02 -16.97
N SER A 222 5.78 -9.80 -16.41
CA SER A 222 4.73 -9.43 -15.47
C SER A 222 3.38 -9.38 -16.17
N GLY A 223 2.44 -10.17 -15.68
CA GLY A 223 1.06 -10.21 -16.19
C GLY A 223 0.19 -9.07 -15.68
N GLY A 224 0.60 -8.41 -14.61
CA GLY A 224 -0.07 -7.27 -13.97
C GLY A 224 0.72 -6.79 -12.77
N ILE A 225 0.31 -5.70 -12.18
CA ILE A 225 0.83 -5.21 -10.89
C ILE A 225 -0.25 -4.45 -10.13
N TYR A 226 -0.16 -4.52 -8.80
CA TYR A 226 -0.83 -3.60 -7.89
C TYR A 226 0.19 -2.69 -7.20
N ASP A 227 0.12 -1.40 -7.49
CA ASP A 227 0.99 -0.36 -6.90
C ASP A 227 0.19 0.77 -6.21
N GLY A 228 -1.06 0.48 -5.87
CA GLY A 228 -2.10 1.41 -5.45
C GLY A 228 -3.21 1.53 -6.50
N LYS A 229 -2.91 1.12 -7.74
CA LYS A 229 -3.84 0.88 -8.85
C LYS A 229 -3.56 -0.51 -9.41
N ILE A 230 -4.57 -1.22 -9.88
CA ILE A 230 -4.38 -2.48 -10.61
C ILE A 230 -4.05 -2.11 -12.06
N ARG A 231 -2.88 -2.52 -12.55
CA ARG A 231 -2.42 -2.24 -13.91
C ARG A 231 -2.26 -3.54 -14.67
N ILE A 232 -2.96 -3.66 -15.79
CA ILE A 232 -3.02 -4.90 -16.59
C ILE A 232 -2.59 -4.60 -18.01
N PRO A 233 -1.58 -5.33 -18.56
CA PRO A 233 -1.30 -5.28 -19.98
C PRO A 233 -2.35 -6.09 -20.74
N ILE A 234 -3.21 -5.42 -21.48
CA ILE A 234 -4.19 -6.08 -22.34
C ILE A 234 -3.66 -6.17 -23.75
N GLY A 235 -3.30 -7.37 -24.15
CA GLY A 235 -2.99 -7.72 -25.55
C GLY A 235 -3.94 -8.81 -25.98
N GLY A 236 -4.97 -8.47 -26.79
CA GLY A 236 -5.85 -9.48 -27.40
C GLY A 236 -6.75 -10.24 -26.42
N ILE A 237 -7.25 -9.58 -25.36
CA ILE A 237 -8.28 -10.17 -24.48
C ILE A 237 -9.62 -10.13 -25.22
N GLU A 238 -10.01 -11.26 -25.80
CA GLU A 238 -11.30 -11.45 -26.49
C GLU A 238 -12.30 -12.25 -25.64
N GLN A 239 -11.80 -13.00 -24.66
CA GLN A 239 -12.61 -13.83 -23.77
C GLN A 239 -11.95 -14.02 -22.41
N GLU A 240 -12.75 -14.40 -21.41
CA GLU A 240 -12.23 -14.82 -20.13
C GLU A 240 -11.39 -16.09 -20.27
N THR A 241 -10.20 -16.09 -19.66
CA THR A 241 -9.33 -17.27 -19.59
C THR A 241 -9.00 -17.56 -18.11
N PRO A 242 -8.71 -18.82 -17.77
CA PRO A 242 -8.28 -19.17 -16.42
C PRO A 242 -7.04 -18.38 -15.95
N GLY A 243 -6.12 -18.08 -16.87
CA GLY A 243 -4.93 -17.27 -16.57
C GLY A 243 -5.28 -15.82 -16.23
N LEU A 244 -6.17 -15.20 -17.01
CA LEU A 244 -6.65 -13.83 -16.74
C LEU A 244 -7.40 -13.76 -15.40
N ARG A 245 -8.28 -14.75 -15.13
CA ARG A 245 -9.01 -14.81 -13.87
C ARG A 245 -8.06 -14.92 -12.67
N LYS A 246 -7.09 -15.83 -12.73
CA LYS A 246 -6.06 -15.96 -11.69
C LYS A 246 -5.31 -14.66 -11.46
N LEU A 247 -4.81 -14.04 -12.53
CA LEU A 247 -4.10 -12.77 -12.45
C LEU A 247 -4.93 -11.69 -11.74
N LEU A 248 -6.19 -11.50 -12.13
CA LEU A 248 -7.04 -10.47 -11.55
C LEU A 248 -7.37 -10.73 -10.07
N TYR A 249 -7.58 -11.98 -9.69
CA TYR A 249 -7.74 -12.35 -8.28
C TYR A 249 -6.48 -12.09 -7.47
N HIS A 250 -5.30 -12.38 -8.05
CA HIS A 250 -4.00 -12.10 -7.45
C HIS A 250 -3.82 -10.61 -7.13
N GLU A 251 -3.94 -9.77 -8.16
CA GLU A 251 -3.75 -8.31 -8.00
C GLU A 251 -4.83 -7.69 -7.11
N TYR A 252 -6.08 -8.17 -7.22
CA TYR A 252 -7.15 -7.72 -6.35
C TYR A 252 -6.90 -8.08 -4.87
N THR A 253 -6.36 -9.28 -4.61
CA THR A 253 -6.01 -9.68 -3.25
C THR A 253 -4.95 -8.77 -2.64
N HIS A 254 -3.94 -8.37 -3.40
CA HIS A 254 -2.97 -7.37 -2.95
C HIS A 254 -3.65 -6.04 -2.57
N ALA A 255 -4.63 -5.60 -3.35
CA ALA A 255 -5.39 -4.39 -3.05
C ALA A 255 -6.16 -4.51 -1.74
N VAL A 256 -6.84 -5.64 -1.50
CA VAL A 256 -7.59 -5.91 -0.25
C VAL A 256 -6.65 -5.97 0.95
N VAL A 257 -5.58 -6.77 0.87
CA VAL A 257 -4.59 -6.90 1.95
C VAL A 257 -4.00 -5.53 2.31
N ARG A 258 -3.66 -4.73 1.31
CA ARG A 258 -3.12 -3.40 1.54
C ARG A 258 -4.13 -2.43 2.16
N SER A 259 -5.41 -2.58 1.85
CA SER A 259 -6.47 -1.77 2.48
C SER A 259 -6.64 -2.12 3.97
N ILE A 260 -6.38 -3.37 4.36
CA ILE A 260 -6.39 -3.80 5.75
C ILE A 260 -5.09 -3.37 6.46
N THR A 261 -3.94 -3.61 5.82
CA THR A 261 -2.62 -3.29 6.38
C THR A 261 -1.59 -2.89 5.32
N PRO A 262 -0.95 -1.71 5.45
CA PRO A 262 0.16 -1.33 4.58
C PRO A 262 1.47 -2.08 4.91
N ARG A 263 1.52 -2.85 6.00
CA ARG A 263 2.72 -3.51 6.56
C ARG A 263 2.66 -5.04 6.51
N CYS A 264 1.99 -5.59 5.50
CA CYS A 264 1.97 -7.05 5.33
C CYS A 264 3.36 -7.56 4.94
N PRO A 265 3.91 -8.59 5.63
CA PRO A 265 5.15 -9.22 5.20
C PRO A 265 4.95 -9.88 3.83
N THR A 266 5.98 -9.86 2.98
CA THR A 266 5.85 -10.29 1.58
C THR A 266 5.36 -11.73 1.46
N TRP A 267 5.89 -12.67 2.27
CA TRP A 267 5.44 -14.06 2.21
C TRP A 267 3.92 -14.22 2.49
N LEU A 268 3.37 -13.41 3.41
CA LEU A 268 1.94 -13.47 3.73
C LEU A 268 1.11 -12.84 2.59
N ASN A 269 1.55 -11.69 2.08
CA ASN A 269 0.88 -10.99 0.98
C ASN A 269 0.83 -11.83 -0.30
N GLU A 270 1.97 -12.39 -0.72
CA GLU A 270 2.08 -13.25 -1.90
C GLU A 270 1.37 -14.58 -1.72
N GLY A 271 1.47 -15.17 -0.52
CA GLY A 271 0.78 -16.42 -0.21
C GLY A 271 -0.73 -16.28 -0.23
N LEU A 272 -1.29 -15.17 0.28
CA LEU A 272 -2.72 -14.88 0.21
C LEU A 272 -3.18 -14.62 -1.23
N ALA A 273 -2.39 -13.88 -2.03
CA ALA A 273 -2.71 -13.66 -3.43
C ALA A 273 -2.79 -14.98 -4.20
N GLN A 274 -1.81 -15.87 -4.03
CA GLN A 274 -1.82 -17.21 -4.62
C GLN A 274 -2.95 -18.10 -4.08
N TYR A 275 -3.30 -17.97 -2.81
CA TYR A 275 -4.42 -18.72 -2.21
C TYR A 275 -5.74 -18.33 -2.88
N PHE A 276 -6.02 -17.03 -3.01
CA PHE A 276 -7.28 -16.54 -3.58
C PHE A 276 -7.34 -16.64 -5.11
N GLU A 277 -6.20 -16.65 -5.83
CA GLU A 277 -6.20 -16.96 -7.26
C GLU A 277 -6.49 -18.45 -7.55
N GLY A 278 -6.63 -19.26 -6.50
CA GLY A 278 -6.88 -20.69 -6.63
C GLY A 278 -5.64 -21.48 -7.08
N HIS A 279 -4.43 -21.02 -6.73
CA HIS A 279 -3.22 -21.78 -7.03
C HIS A 279 -3.13 -23.03 -6.16
N GLU A 280 -3.10 -24.21 -6.79
CA GLU A 280 -2.92 -25.50 -6.12
C GLU A 280 -1.45 -25.90 -6.15
N ILE A 281 -0.93 -26.38 -5.00
CA ILE A 281 0.41 -26.99 -4.94
C ILE A 281 0.35 -28.37 -5.61
N ASP A 282 0.94 -28.50 -6.77
CA ASP A 282 0.91 -29.76 -7.53
C ASP A 282 1.80 -30.87 -6.89
N SER A 283 1.69 -32.10 -7.41
CA SER A 283 2.42 -33.24 -6.87
C SER A 283 3.94 -33.08 -6.94
N ARG A 284 4.48 -32.40 -7.98
CA ARG A 284 5.92 -32.13 -8.11
C ARG A 284 6.39 -31.12 -7.09
N GLN A 285 5.60 -30.06 -6.90
CA GLN A 285 5.85 -29.03 -5.90
C GLN A 285 5.79 -29.61 -4.48
N LYS A 286 4.82 -30.49 -4.18
CA LYS A 286 4.75 -31.21 -2.88
C LYS A 286 6.00 -32.04 -2.63
N VAL A 287 6.46 -32.82 -3.63
CA VAL A 287 7.69 -33.62 -3.51
C VAL A 287 8.90 -32.71 -3.31
N ALA A 288 8.99 -31.59 -4.00
CA ALA A 288 10.08 -30.63 -3.82
C ALA A 288 10.09 -30.02 -2.41
N LEU A 289 8.93 -29.57 -1.91
CA LEU A 289 8.76 -29.04 -0.54
C LEU A 289 9.20 -30.08 0.50
N ASN A 290 8.69 -31.30 0.41
CA ASN A 290 9.03 -32.38 1.33
C ASN A 290 10.55 -32.66 1.33
N ARG A 291 11.19 -32.77 0.15
CA ARG A 291 12.65 -32.95 0.05
C ARG A 291 13.44 -31.84 0.70
N ILE A 292 13.00 -30.56 0.53
CA ILE A 292 13.65 -29.41 1.13
C ILE A 292 13.45 -29.43 2.65
N ALA A 293 12.26 -29.80 3.11
CA ALA A 293 11.94 -29.92 4.53
C ALA A 293 12.81 -30.99 5.21
N GLN A 294 12.84 -32.19 4.65
CA GLN A 294 13.67 -33.30 5.17
C GLN A 294 15.17 -32.98 5.17
N ALA A 295 15.64 -32.16 4.24
CA ALA A 295 17.04 -31.68 4.22
C ALA A 295 17.33 -30.56 5.22
N GLY A 296 16.33 -30.07 5.97
CA GLY A 296 16.47 -28.94 6.90
C GLY A 296 16.79 -27.60 6.20
N LYS A 297 16.41 -27.45 4.91
CA LYS A 297 16.76 -26.29 4.07
C LYS A 297 15.61 -25.32 3.82
N LEU A 298 14.49 -25.49 4.53
CA LEU A 298 13.44 -24.47 4.50
C LEU A 298 13.94 -23.17 5.13
N PRO A 299 13.67 -22.02 4.52
CA PRO A 299 14.06 -20.72 5.08
C PRO A 299 13.31 -20.43 6.38
N ALA A 300 13.78 -19.46 7.15
CA ALA A 300 12.94 -18.83 8.13
C ALA A 300 11.92 -17.93 7.41
N LEU A 301 10.70 -17.86 7.93
CA LEU A 301 9.69 -16.95 7.34
C LEU A 301 10.10 -15.49 7.44
N SER A 302 10.88 -15.12 8.45
CA SER A 302 11.49 -13.79 8.58
C SER A 302 12.41 -13.43 7.41
N ASP A 303 13.05 -14.40 6.75
CA ASP A 303 13.87 -14.17 5.57
C ASP A 303 13.03 -13.85 4.32
N LEU A 304 11.74 -14.16 4.37
CA LEU A 304 10.76 -13.94 3.31
C LEU A 304 9.85 -12.71 3.56
N GLU A 305 10.15 -11.91 4.57
CA GLU A 305 9.38 -10.68 4.85
C GLU A 305 9.72 -9.54 3.89
N GLY A 306 10.93 -9.54 3.34
CA GLY A 306 11.41 -8.54 2.38
C GLY A 306 10.93 -8.77 0.96
N SER A 307 11.20 -7.80 0.06
CA SER A 307 10.79 -7.87 -1.35
C SER A 307 11.46 -9.03 -2.10
N PHE A 308 10.68 -9.74 -2.91
CA PHE A 308 11.15 -10.81 -3.81
C PHE A 308 11.73 -10.29 -5.13
N MET A 309 11.63 -8.99 -5.42
CA MET A 309 12.05 -8.42 -6.72
C MET A 309 13.56 -8.50 -7.00
N GLY A 310 14.40 -8.68 -5.99
CA GLY A 310 15.85 -8.84 -6.13
C GLY A 310 16.31 -10.31 -6.25
N LEU A 311 15.38 -11.25 -6.17
CA LEU A 311 15.69 -12.68 -6.23
C LEU A 311 15.90 -13.15 -7.67
N GLY A 312 16.81 -14.10 -7.88
CA GLY A 312 16.90 -14.81 -9.15
C GLY A 312 15.66 -15.70 -9.40
N ASN A 313 15.37 -16.02 -10.67
CA ASN A 313 14.14 -16.74 -11.06
C ASN A 313 13.85 -17.99 -10.21
N SER A 314 14.85 -18.82 -9.96
CA SER A 314 14.66 -20.04 -9.14
C SER A 314 14.38 -19.71 -7.67
N GLN A 315 15.06 -18.70 -7.11
CA GLN A 315 14.83 -18.26 -5.73
C GLN A 315 13.43 -17.66 -5.56
N ALA A 316 13.00 -16.82 -6.50
CA ALA A 316 11.67 -16.26 -6.52
C ALA A 316 10.59 -17.34 -6.58
N MET A 317 10.74 -18.31 -7.49
CA MET A 317 9.82 -19.46 -7.60
C MET A 317 9.65 -20.20 -6.26
N TYR A 318 10.75 -20.48 -5.56
CA TYR A 318 10.66 -21.12 -4.25
C TYR A 318 10.08 -20.20 -3.17
N ALA A 319 10.42 -18.91 -3.18
CA ALA A 319 9.84 -17.94 -2.24
C ALA A 319 8.31 -17.86 -2.37
N TYR A 320 7.79 -17.83 -3.58
CA TYR A 320 6.35 -17.90 -3.86
C TYR A 320 5.73 -19.23 -3.38
N LEU A 321 6.42 -20.35 -3.62
CA LEU A 321 5.94 -21.67 -3.19
C LEU A 321 5.92 -21.81 -1.66
N PHE A 322 6.95 -21.31 -0.96
CA PHE A 322 6.98 -21.25 0.50
C PHE A 322 5.88 -20.36 1.06
N SER A 323 5.64 -19.20 0.43
CA SER A 323 4.57 -18.27 0.79
C SER A 323 3.19 -18.94 0.71
N LEU A 324 2.88 -19.58 -0.41
CA LEU A 324 1.62 -20.30 -0.58
C LEU A 324 1.49 -21.44 0.43
N SER A 325 2.53 -22.24 0.64
CA SER A 325 2.48 -23.39 1.56
C SER A 325 2.27 -22.95 3.00
N SER A 326 2.90 -21.84 3.44
CA SER A 326 2.74 -21.31 4.79
C SER A 326 1.35 -20.72 5.02
N VAL A 327 0.79 -20.03 4.01
CA VAL A 327 -0.59 -19.50 4.10
C VAL A 327 -1.61 -20.64 4.09
N ARG A 328 -1.44 -21.68 3.26
CA ARG A 328 -2.31 -22.87 3.30
C ARG A 328 -2.27 -23.55 4.67
N TYR A 329 -1.09 -23.78 5.22
CA TYR A 329 -0.94 -24.30 6.57
C TYR A 329 -1.67 -23.42 7.60
N MET A 330 -1.54 -22.09 7.49
CA MET A 330 -2.22 -21.15 8.38
C MET A 330 -3.74 -21.27 8.28
N VAL A 331 -4.28 -21.28 7.07
CA VAL A 331 -5.73 -21.38 6.83
C VAL A 331 -6.28 -22.74 7.29
N ASP A 332 -5.58 -23.83 6.94
CA ASP A 332 -6.03 -25.19 7.25
C ASP A 332 -5.99 -25.49 8.76
N SER A 333 -4.99 -24.96 9.46
CA SER A 333 -4.80 -25.23 10.89
C SER A 333 -5.56 -24.27 11.81
N PHE A 334 -5.74 -23.00 11.39
CA PHE A 334 -6.28 -21.95 12.28
C PHE A 334 -7.52 -21.25 11.70
N GLY A 335 -7.82 -21.47 10.43
CA GLY A 335 -8.95 -20.86 9.73
C GLY A 335 -8.70 -19.44 9.24
N MET A 336 -9.43 -19.05 8.20
CA MET A 336 -9.28 -17.72 7.54
C MET A 336 -9.62 -16.56 8.49
N TYR A 337 -10.49 -16.76 9.46
CA TYR A 337 -10.80 -15.76 10.48
C TYR A 337 -9.55 -15.32 11.26
N ARG A 338 -8.67 -16.25 11.60
CA ARG A 338 -7.41 -15.95 12.29
C ARG A 338 -6.42 -15.18 11.40
N VAL A 339 -6.42 -15.52 10.10
CA VAL A 339 -5.63 -14.76 9.11
C VAL A 339 -6.10 -13.31 9.05
N LYS A 340 -7.42 -13.08 9.03
CA LYS A 340 -7.99 -11.73 9.09
C LYS A 340 -7.53 -10.99 10.35
N THR A 341 -7.64 -11.61 11.52
CA THR A 341 -7.21 -11.00 12.79
C THR A 341 -5.72 -10.64 12.75
N LEU A 342 -4.87 -11.51 12.18
CA LEU A 342 -3.45 -11.20 11.96
C LEU A 342 -3.27 -9.96 11.10
N LEU A 343 -3.96 -9.84 9.97
CA LEU A 343 -3.88 -8.66 9.11
C LEU A 343 -4.34 -7.39 9.83
N GLU A 344 -5.39 -7.46 10.64
CA GLU A 344 -5.87 -6.33 11.45
C GLU A 344 -4.85 -5.90 12.51
N GLU A 345 -4.18 -6.84 13.17
CA GLU A 345 -3.12 -6.52 14.13
C GLU A 345 -1.90 -5.85 13.45
N LEU A 346 -1.51 -6.35 12.26
CA LEU A 346 -0.49 -5.69 11.45
C LEU A 346 -0.93 -4.27 11.05
N GLY A 347 -2.21 -4.09 10.73
CA GLY A 347 -2.80 -2.78 10.41
C GLY A 347 -2.75 -1.80 11.59
N LYS A 348 -2.88 -2.27 12.82
CA LYS A 348 -2.71 -1.49 14.05
C LYS A 348 -1.24 -1.17 14.38
N GLY A 349 -0.29 -1.65 13.56
CA GLY A 349 1.14 -1.36 13.71
C GLY A 349 1.95 -2.45 14.42
N ALA A 350 1.37 -3.61 14.70
CA ALA A 350 2.14 -4.75 15.21
C ALA A 350 3.21 -5.19 14.21
N ASP A 351 4.37 -5.65 14.71
CA ASP A 351 5.33 -6.41 13.91
C ASP A 351 4.77 -7.82 13.60
N THR A 352 5.40 -8.55 12.67
CA THR A 352 4.93 -9.88 12.25
C THR A 352 4.80 -10.84 13.42
N GLY A 353 5.76 -10.85 14.35
CA GLY A 353 5.75 -11.73 15.51
C GLY A 353 4.56 -11.46 16.43
N LYS A 354 4.32 -10.19 16.78
CA LYS A 354 3.15 -9.78 17.57
C LYS A 354 1.85 -10.03 16.82
N GLY A 355 1.82 -9.73 15.52
CA GLY A 355 0.65 -9.99 14.68
C GLY A 355 0.25 -11.47 14.71
N ILE A 356 1.21 -12.39 14.56
CA ILE A 356 0.98 -13.83 14.65
C ILE A 356 0.54 -14.21 16.06
N SER A 357 1.23 -13.73 17.10
CA SER A 357 0.86 -14.05 18.48
C SER A 357 -0.56 -13.62 18.84
N ASN A 358 -0.98 -12.44 18.42
CA ASN A 358 -2.31 -11.90 18.69
C ASN A 358 -3.39 -12.50 17.76
N GLY A 359 -3.07 -12.67 16.47
CA GLY A 359 -4.01 -13.15 15.46
C GLY A 359 -4.19 -14.66 15.47
N ILE A 360 -3.08 -15.41 15.49
CA ILE A 360 -3.06 -16.87 15.39
C ILE A 360 -3.03 -17.55 16.78
N MET A 361 -2.68 -16.80 17.85
CA MET A 361 -2.65 -17.25 19.24
C MET A 361 -1.53 -18.27 19.57
N ILE A 362 -0.45 -18.25 18.80
CA ILE A 362 0.80 -18.99 19.05
C ILE A 362 1.99 -18.09 18.73
N SER A 363 3.19 -18.44 19.20
CA SER A 363 4.39 -17.66 18.85
C SER A 363 4.77 -17.82 17.37
N TYR A 364 5.54 -16.89 16.84
CA TYR A 364 6.01 -16.97 15.44
C TYR A 364 6.86 -18.22 15.21
N GLU A 365 7.70 -18.57 16.19
CA GLU A 365 8.53 -19.79 16.15
C GLU A 365 7.69 -21.06 16.17
N GLU A 366 6.59 -21.08 16.93
CA GLU A 366 5.67 -22.24 16.96
C GLU A 366 4.93 -22.37 15.64
N PHE A 367 4.47 -21.25 15.06
CA PHE A 367 3.86 -21.23 13.74
C PHE A 367 4.83 -21.79 12.69
N GLU A 368 6.06 -21.26 12.64
CA GLU A 368 7.07 -21.69 11.67
C GLU A 368 7.43 -23.18 11.84
N ARG A 369 7.60 -23.66 13.06
CA ARG A 369 7.83 -25.09 13.33
C ARG A 369 6.67 -25.97 12.88
N GLY A 370 5.43 -25.53 13.11
CA GLY A 370 4.23 -26.23 12.68
C GLY A 370 4.16 -26.32 11.16
N TRP A 371 4.38 -25.20 10.46
CA TRP A 371 4.45 -25.17 9.01
C TRP A 371 5.53 -26.10 8.45
N LYS A 372 6.76 -26.02 8.96
CA LYS A 372 7.87 -26.89 8.50
C LYS A 372 7.54 -28.37 8.67
N ARG A 373 6.95 -28.78 9.80
CA ARG A 373 6.49 -30.15 10.05
C ARG A 373 5.36 -30.59 9.12
N SER A 374 4.48 -29.67 8.72
CA SER A 374 3.38 -30.02 7.81
C SER A 374 3.86 -30.36 6.39
N LEU A 375 5.13 -30.08 6.08
CA LEU A 375 5.75 -30.36 4.78
C LEU A 375 6.59 -31.65 4.78
N GLU A 376 6.83 -32.27 5.94
CA GLU A 376 7.51 -33.56 6.09
C GLU A 376 6.55 -34.73 5.79
#